data_86de811fb38e5fc818fbf09560b3ba51
#
_entry.id   86de811fb38e5fc818fbf09560b3ba51
#
_cell.length_a   1.000
_cell.length_b   1.000
_cell.length_c   1.000
_cell.angle_alpha   90.00
_cell.angle_beta   90.00
_cell.angle_gamma   90.00
#
_symmetry.space_group_name_H-M   'P 1'
#
loop_
_entity.id
_entity.type
_entity.pdbx_description
1 polymer ?
#
loop_
_entity_poly.entity_id
_entity_poly.type
_entity_poly.pdbx_seq_one_letter_code
_entity_poly.pdbx_strand_id
1 'polypeptide(L)'
;MREINILITAASRRVALIQAFTQAIKKLGLRGNVITTDMNSLSPGLYFGTRQYIVPLTTDKRYIPIIKSICFRERIHLLIPTIDDEIPLFGQYIEDFKSMGIRVAVSKAKTGRICNDKHSTARYLTERAIRFARTWLPKELNSICPRFPMFLKPRCGRGSVGAFLIKNERDLRFFLDYVPDPVVQEFLYGNEYTIDLLADFSGKVVSVVPRERMVIRSGVTDRGKTHNHPGMISLAVQTAEALDIRGPANIQVKLQDDRATIFEVNPRFSGGIALTIAAGADFAAWLIEMSCGRHIRPSIGNFTDGLVMACYESSIFLQNGTAQETGGEELA
;
A
#
# COMPACT_ATOMS: atom_id res chain seq x y z
N MET A 1 -9.67 20.63 -22.84
CA MET A 1 -8.93 20.05 -21.72
C MET A 1 -9.44 18.62 -21.51
N ARG A 2 -8.53 17.64 -21.36
CA ARG A 2 -8.92 16.24 -21.12
C ARG A 2 -9.46 16.12 -19.70
N GLU A 3 -10.60 15.43 -19.54
CA GLU A 3 -11.20 15.14 -18.25
C GLU A 3 -10.62 13.82 -17.69
N ILE A 4 -10.36 13.75 -16.38
CA ILE A 4 -9.91 12.54 -15.68
C ILE A 4 -10.64 12.42 -14.35
N ASN A 5 -11.47 11.38 -14.19
CA ASN A 5 -12.11 11.07 -12.91
C ASN A 5 -11.46 9.84 -12.30
N ILE A 6 -11.14 9.92 -11.03
CA ILE A 6 -10.38 8.91 -10.29
C ILE A 6 -11.25 8.37 -9.16
N LEU A 7 -11.32 7.06 -9.02
CA LEU A 7 -11.96 6.40 -7.89
C LEU A 7 -10.90 5.83 -6.95
N ILE A 8 -10.92 6.26 -5.68
CA ILE A 8 -10.08 5.71 -4.61
C ILE A 8 -11.00 4.90 -3.69
N THR A 9 -10.78 3.59 -3.62
CA THR A 9 -11.59 2.69 -2.79
C THR A 9 -10.98 2.50 -1.41
N ALA A 10 -11.81 2.10 -0.43
CA ALA A 10 -11.43 1.95 0.98
C ALA A 10 -10.64 3.17 1.50
N ALA A 11 -11.23 4.36 1.33
CA ALA A 11 -10.60 5.66 1.59
C ALA A 11 -10.04 5.79 3.02
N SER A 12 -10.72 5.22 4.02
CA SER A 12 -10.25 5.12 5.42
C SER A 12 -9.56 6.42 5.90
N ARG A 13 -8.31 6.36 6.31
CA ARG A 13 -7.47 7.50 6.71
C ARG A 13 -6.52 7.96 5.60
N ARG A 14 -6.81 7.67 4.32
CA ARG A 14 -5.93 7.95 3.16
C ARG A 14 -5.99 9.41 2.68
N VAL A 15 -6.24 10.36 3.58
CA VAL A 15 -6.41 11.79 3.26
C VAL A 15 -5.26 12.32 2.40
N ALA A 16 -4.02 12.12 2.82
CA ALA A 16 -2.85 12.58 2.08
C ALA A 16 -2.76 12.02 0.65
N LEU A 17 -3.17 10.76 0.44
CA LEU A 17 -3.22 10.15 -0.89
C LEU A 17 -4.30 10.81 -1.76
N ILE A 18 -5.49 11.04 -1.21
CA ILE A 18 -6.61 11.68 -1.92
C ILE A 18 -6.22 13.11 -2.33
N GLN A 19 -5.64 13.86 -1.42
CA GLN A 19 -5.14 15.20 -1.68
C GLN A 19 -4.04 15.20 -2.75
N ALA A 20 -3.12 14.21 -2.73
CA ALA A 20 -2.08 14.08 -3.74
C ALA A 20 -2.67 13.90 -5.14
N PHE A 21 -3.70 13.07 -5.32
CA PHE A 21 -4.39 12.92 -6.62
C PHE A 21 -5.12 14.20 -7.02
N THR A 22 -5.78 14.90 -6.08
CA THR A 22 -6.44 16.19 -6.34
C THR A 22 -5.42 17.25 -6.81
N GLN A 23 -4.27 17.33 -6.15
CA GLN A 23 -3.19 18.23 -6.52
C GLN A 23 -2.56 17.85 -7.86
N ALA A 24 -2.37 16.55 -8.13
CA ALA A 24 -1.81 16.07 -9.39
C ALA A 24 -2.70 16.42 -10.59
N ILE A 25 -4.04 16.32 -10.46
CA ILE A 25 -4.99 16.76 -11.50
C ILE A 25 -4.75 18.25 -11.82
N LYS A 26 -4.67 19.11 -10.79
CA LYS A 26 -4.42 20.55 -10.95
C LYS A 26 -3.05 20.84 -11.59
N LYS A 27 -1.99 20.20 -11.08
CA LYS A 27 -0.60 20.34 -11.55
C LYS A 27 -0.45 19.96 -13.02
N LEU A 28 -1.18 18.95 -13.47
CA LEU A 28 -1.18 18.48 -14.87
C LEU A 28 -2.08 19.31 -15.80
N GLY A 29 -2.73 20.35 -15.28
CA GLY A 29 -3.66 21.20 -16.06
C GLY A 29 -4.88 20.44 -16.57
N LEU A 30 -5.28 19.36 -15.88
CA LEU A 30 -6.44 18.56 -16.23
C LEU A 30 -7.69 19.05 -15.49
N ARG A 31 -8.88 18.68 -16.01
CA ARG A 31 -10.14 18.78 -15.28
C ARG A 31 -10.52 17.39 -14.78
N GLY A 32 -11.16 17.31 -13.62
CA GLY A 32 -11.65 16.03 -13.13
C GLY A 32 -11.85 16.00 -11.63
N ASN A 33 -12.34 14.86 -11.16
CA ASN A 33 -12.78 14.66 -9.80
C ASN A 33 -12.06 13.46 -9.18
N VAL A 34 -11.86 13.52 -7.86
CA VAL A 34 -11.46 12.36 -7.05
C VAL A 34 -12.69 11.90 -6.29
N ILE A 35 -13.16 10.72 -6.62
CA ILE A 35 -14.30 10.06 -5.98
C ILE A 35 -13.77 9.06 -4.95
N THR A 36 -14.42 8.95 -3.83
CA THR A 36 -14.00 8.08 -2.72
C THR A 36 -15.09 7.07 -2.35
N THR A 37 -14.69 5.87 -1.96
CA THR A 37 -15.62 4.89 -1.37
C THR A 37 -15.06 4.32 -0.08
N ASP A 38 -15.94 3.99 0.86
CA ASP A 38 -15.61 3.25 2.08
C ASP A 38 -16.85 2.50 2.58
N MET A 39 -16.64 1.48 3.42
CA MET A 39 -17.74 0.79 4.10
C MET A 39 -18.25 1.55 5.33
N ASN A 40 -17.40 2.39 5.92
CA ASN A 40 -17.69 3.13 7.14
C ASN A 40 -17.89 4.62 6.84
N SER A 41 -19.09 5.12 7.10
CA SER A 41 -19.44 6.54 6.90
C SER A 41 -18.61 7.51 7.76
N LEU A 42 -17.96 7.02 8.81
CA LEU A 42 -17.07 7.84 9.65
C LEU A 42 -15.61 7.81 9.20
N SER A 43 -15.31 7.20 8.06
CA SER A 43 -13.96 7.22 7.49
C SER A 43 -13.59 8.62 7.00
N PRO A 44 -12.59 9.30 7.57
CA PRO A 44 -12.26 10.68 7.22
C PRO A 44 -11.90 10.86 5.74
N GLY A 45 -11.22 9.87 5.14
CA GLY A 45 -10.87 9.93 3.72
C GLY A 45 -12.06 10.10 2.77
N LEU A 46 -13.26 9.68 3.15
CA LEU A 46 -14.47 9.91 2.34
C LEU A 46 -14.69 11.37 2.00
N TYR A 47 -14.42 12.25 2.96
CA TYR A 47 -14.78 13.67 2.91
C TYR A 47 -13.73 14.56 2.22
N PHE A 48 -12.62 13.98 1.77
CA PHE A 48 -11.58 14.69 1.00
C PHE A 48 -11.67 14.46 -0.50
N GLY A 49 -12.62 13.62 -0.95
CA GLY A 49 -12.99 13.49 -2.36
C GLY A 49 -14.04 14.52 -2.77
N THR A 50 -14.21 14.71 -4.06
CA THR A 50 -15.26 15.58 -4.63
C THR A 50 -16.66 14.96 -4.43
N ARG A 51 -16.75 13.65 -4.44
CA ARG A 51 -17.95 12.84 -4.16
C ARG A 51 -17.58 11.58 -3.42
N GLN A 52 -18.49 11.07 -2.61
CA GLN A 52 -18.29 9.88 -1.78
C GLN A 52 -19.43 8.90 -1.88
N TYR A 53 -19.13 7.62 -1.69
CA TYR A 53 -20.12 6.55 -1.68
C TYR A 53 -19.83 5.56 -0.55
N ILE A 54 -20.87 5.12 0.13
CA ILE A 54 -20.79 4.00 1.06
C ILE A 54 -21.01 2.71 0.27
N VAL A 55 -20.10 1.75 0.45
CA VAL A 55 -20.11 0.47 -0.25
C VAL A 55 -20.07 -0.68 0.76
N PRO A 56 -20.55 -1.88 0.40
CA PRO A 56 -20.47 -3.04 1.29
C PRO A 56 -19.01 -3.51 1.48
N LEU A 57 -18.82 -4.49 2.35
CA LEU A 57 -17.55 -5.18 2.50
C LEU A 57 -17.10 -5.85 1.18
N THR A 58 -15.80 -5.98 0.97
CA THR A 58 -15.20 -6.65 -0.19
C THR A 58 -15.61 -8.11 -0.35
N THR A 59 -16.06 -8.74 0.74
CA THR A 59 -16.60 -10.11 0.76
C THR A 59 -18.04 -10.22 0.30
N ASP A 60 -18.77 -9.11 0.20
CA ASP A 60 -20.15 -9.08 -0.32
C ASP A 60 -20.13 -9.22 -1.84
N LYS A 61 -20.94 -10.14 -2.38
CA LYS A 61 -21.06 -10.36 -3.83
C LYS A 61 -21.49 -9.13 -4.61
N ARG A 62 -22.15 -8.17 -3.96
CA ARG A 62 -22.59 -6.89 -4.53
C ARG A 62 -21.47 -5.87 -4.66
N TYR A 63 -20.31 -6.08 -4.03
CA TYR A 63 -19.23 -5.09 -4.00
C TYR A 63 -18.79 -4.69 -5.41
N ILE A 64 -18.34 -5.63 -6.23
CA ILE A 64 -17.88 -5.33 -7.60
C ILE A 64 -18.98 -4.76 -8.50
N PRO A 65 -20.22 -5.29 -8.53
CA PRO A 65 -21.34 -4.63 -9.23
C PRO A 65 -21.57 -3.18 -8.82
N ILE A 66 -21.53 -2.86 -7.54
CA ILE A 66 -21.69 -1.48 -7.03
C ILE A 66 -20.54 -0.60 -7.48
N ILE A 67 -19.28 -1.07 -7.35
CA ILE A 67 -18.11 -0.32 -7.83
C ILE A 67 -18.21 -0.05 -9.34
N LYS A 68 -18.60 -1.04 -10.17
CA LYS A 68 -18.81 -0.84 -11.61
C LYS A 68 -19.90 0.21 -11.89
N SER A 69 -21.00 0.20 -11.13
CA SER A 69 -22.07 1.19 -11.26
C SER A 69 -21.57 2.61 -10.90
N ILE A 70 -20.79 2.76 -9.83
CA ILE A 70 -20.17 4.04 -9.46
C ILE A 70 -19.22 4.49 -10.57
N CYS A 71 -18.38 3.59 -11.07
CA CYS A 71 -17.44 3.88 -12.16
C CYS A 71 -18.16 4.40 -13.43
N PHE A 72 -19.27 3.80 -13.81
CA PHE A 72 -20.07 4.23 -14.94
C PHE A 72 -20.70 5.60 -14.70
N ARG A 73 -21.35 5.80 -13.54
CA ARG A 73 -22.01 7.06 -13.15
C ARG A 73 -21.04 8.24 -13.12
N GLU A 74 -19.87 8.03 -12.53
CA GLU A 74 -18.86 9.05 -12.30
C GLU A 74 -17.85 9.15 -13.47
N ARG A 75 -18.03 8.37 -14.54
CA ARG A 75 -17.12 8.32 -15.70
C ARG A 75 -15.67 8.16 -15.28
N ILE A 76 -15.40 7.14 -14.44
CA ILE A 76 -14.08 6.88 -13.90
C ILE A 76 -13.12 6.44 -15.01
N HIS A 77 -11.89 6.94 -14.96
CA HIS A 77 -10.80 6.60 -15.87
C HIS A 77 -9.69 5.80 -15.16
N LEU A 78 -9.50 6.06 -13.86
CA LEU A 78 -8.48 5.42 -13.04
C LEU A 78 -9.08 4.98 -11.70
N LEU A 79 -8.88 3.71 -11.34
CA LEU A 79 -9.32 3.12 -10.07
C LEU A 79 -8.10 2.74 -9.24
N ILE A 80 -8.08 3.18 -7.97
CA ILE A 80 -6.99 3.00 -7.01
C ILE A 80 -7.48 2.23 -5.79
N PRO A 81 -7.22 0.90 -5.70
CA PRO A 81 -7.47 0.15 -4.48
C PRO A 81 -6.43 0.50 -3.41
N THR A 82 -6.86 0.59 -2.14
CA THR A 82 -5.97 1.02 -1.05
C THR A 82 -5.75 -0.01 0.05
N ILE A 83 -6.46 -1.12 0.05
CA ILE A 83 -6.32 -2.20 1.05
C ILE A 83 -6.00 -3.55 0.42
N ASP A 84 -5.34 -4.39 1.19
CA ASP A 84 -4.80 -5.67 0.72
C ASP A 84 -5.88 -6.64 0.25
N ASP A 85 -7.09 -6.61 0.87
CA ASP A 85 -8.22 -7.46 0.51
C ASP A 85 -8.79 -7.14 -0.89
N GLU A 86 -8.68 -5.89 -1.32
CA GLU A 86 -9.14 -5.45 -2.64
C GLU A 86 -8.21 -5.89 -3.77
N ILE A 87 -6.91 -6.05 -3.49
CA ILE A 87 -5.91 -6.27 -4.55
C ILE A 87 -6.16 -7.56 -5.33
N PRO A 88 -6.31 -8.76 -4.71
CA PRO A 88 -6.61 -9.96 -5.46
C PRO A 88 -7.99 -9.91 -6.11
N LEU A 89 -8.95 -9.20 -5.48
CA LEU A 89 -10.30 -9.04 -6.00
C LEU A 89 -10.29 -8.22 -7.30
N PHE A 90 -9.80 -6.99 -7.27
CA PHE A 90 -9.70 -6.15 -8.48
C PHE A 90 -8.77 -6.75 -9.53
N GLY A 91 -7.74 -7.48 -9.10
CA GLY A 91 -6.84 -8.21 -10.00
C GLY A 91 -7.54 -9.27 -10.86
N GLN A 92 -8.72 -9.77 -10.45
CA GLN A 92 -9.56 -10.69 -11.24
C GLN A 92 -10.36 -9.94 -12.31
N TYR A 93 -10.69 -8.67 -12.08
CA TYR A 93 -11.57 -7.87 -12.93
C TYR A 93 -10.83 -6.82 -13.78
N ILE A 94 -9.50 -6.93 -13.92
CA ILE A 94 -8.70 -5.95 -14.69
C ILE A 94 -9.24 -5.80 -16.11
N GLU A 95 -9.51 -6.90 -16.81
CA GLU A 95 -9.99 -6.86 -18.20
C GLU A 95 -11.43 -6.34 -18.29
N ASP A 96 -12.27 -6.63 -17.31
CA ASP A 96 -13.63 -6.07 -17.25
C ASP A 96 -13.60 -4.54 -17.14
N PHE A 97 -12.81 -4.00 -16.19
CA PHE A 97 -12.65 -2.56 -16.04
C PHE A 97 -11.99 -1.92 -17.27
N LYS A 98 -11.02 -2.60 -17.87
CA LYS A 98 -10.37 -2.15 -19.10
C LYS A 98 -11.37 -2.07 -20.27
N SER A 99 -12.30 -3.01 -20.40
CA SER A 99 -13.36 -2.95 -21.42
C SER A 99 -14.33 -1.77 -21.21
N MET A 100 -14.44 -1.28 -19.96
CA MET A 100 -15.17 -0.04 -19.62
C MET A 100 -14.32 1.23 -19.83
N GLY A 101 -13.08 1.12 -20.33
CA GLY A 101 -12.17 2.25 -20.50
C GLY A 101 -11.44 2.66 -19.21
N ILE A 102 -11.50 1.84 -18.15
CA ILE A 102 -10.96 2.16 -16.84
C ILE A 102 -9.61 1.44 -16.61
N ARG A 103 -8.59 2.17 -16.21
CA ARG A 103 -7.33 1.58 -15.70
C ARG A 103 -7.45 1.32 -14.22
N VAL A 104 -7.10 0.11 -13.79
CA VAL A 104 -7.01 -0.24 -12.36
C VAL A 104 -5.55 -0.29 -11.96
N ALA A 105 -5.15 0.50 -10.95
CA ALA A 105 -3.78 0.53 -10.44
C ALA A 105 -3.53 -0.65 -9.48
N VAL A 106 -3.50 -1.85 -10.02
CA VAL A 106 -3.40 -3.11 -9.28
C VAL A 106 -2.61 -4.14 -10.07
N SER A 107 -1.89 -5.00 -9.36
CA SER A 107 -1.26 -6.20 -9.91
C SER A 107 -2.31 -7.28 -10.22
N LYS A 108 -1.95 -8.26 -11.05
CA LYS A 108 -2.83 -9.41 -11.34
C LYS A 108 -3.22 -10.15 -10.05
N ALA A 109 -4.37 -10.81 -10.08
CA ALA A 109 -4.90 -11.56 -8.94
C ALA A 109 -3.91 -12.57 -8.33
N LYS A 110 -3.07 -13.22 -9.16
CA LYS A 110 -2.03 -14.15 -8.69
C LYS A 110 -1.04 -13.43 -7.76
N THR A 111 -0.52 -12.29 -8.19
CA THR A 111 0.40 -11.45 -7.38
C THR A 111 -0.26 -11.00 -6.10
N GLY A 112 -1.50 -10.50 -6.19
CA GLY A 112 -2.28 -10.09 -5.02
C GLY A 112 -2.46 -11.22 -4.00
N ARG A 113 -2.78 -12.44 -4.46
CA ARG A 113 -2.91 -13.61 -3.58
C ARG A 113 -1.60 -14.02 -2.92
N ILE A 114 -0.49 -14.01 -3.69
CA ILE A 114 0.84 -14.32 -3.13
C ILE A 114 1.19 -13.30 -2.05
N CYS A 115 1.06 -12.01 -2.31
CA CYS A 115 1.44 -10.95 -1.37
C CYS A 115 0.53 -10.86 -0.14
N ASN A 116 -0.74 -11.23 -0.25
CA ASN A 116 -1.67 -11.24 0.90
C ASN A 116 -1.38 -12.40 1.89
N ASP A 117 -0.71 -13.45 1.44
CA ASP A 117 -0.29 -14.60 2.25
C ASP A 117 1.22 -14.50 2.55
N LYS A 118 1.56 -14.19 3.80
CA LYS A 118 2.95 -13.97 4.23
C LYS A 118 3.86 -15.18 4.06
N HIS A 119 3.33 -16.40 4.28
CA HIS A 119 4.10 -17.63 4.04
C HIS A 119 4.33 -17.87 2.54
N SER A 120 3.29 -17.67 1.73
CA SER A 120 3.40 -17.79 0.27
C SER A 120 4.37 -16.76 -0.30
N THR A 121 4.36 -15.52 0.19
CA THR A 121 5.30 -14.47 -0.20
C THR A 121 6.74 -14.88 0.12
N ALA A 122 6.98 -15.32 1.37
CA ALA A 122 8.30 -15.75 1.83
C ALA A 122 8.85 -16.88 0.94
N ARG A 123 8.06 -17.93 0.73
CA ARG A 123 8.43 -19.07 -0.09
C ARG A 123 8.71 -18.67 -1.54
N TYR A 124 7.80 -17.90 -2.15
CA TYR A 124 7.90 -17.47 -3.54
C TYR A 124 9.16 -16.65 -3.82
N LEU A 125 9.52 -15.74 -2.92
CA LEU A 125 10.71 -14.89 -3.06
C LEU A 125 12.00 -15.66 -2.74
N THR A 126 12.00 -16.51 -1.72
CA THR A 126 13.17 -17.34 -1.35
C THR A 126 13.53 -18.32 -2.46
N GLU A 127 12.54 -18.96 -3.10
CA GLU A 127 12.75 -19.83 -4.27
C GLU A 127 13.41 -19.10 -5.46
N ARG A 128 13.38 -17.77 -5.47
CA ARG A 128 14.00 -16.89 -6.48
C ARG A 128 15.27 -16.20 -6.00
N ALA A 129 15.84 -16.69 -4.91
CA ALA A 129 17.05 -16.14 -4.28
C ALA A 129 16.89 -14.67 -3.83
N ILE A 130 15.66 -14.18 -3.66
CA ILE A 130 15.39 -12.86 -3.09
C ILE A 130 15.33 -12.98 -1.57
N ARG A 131 16.12 -12.17 -0.88
CA ARG A 131 16.26 -12.23 0.58
C ARG A 131 14.96 -11.82 1.27
N PHE A 132 14.34 -12.79 1.93
CA PHE A 132 13.13 -12.62 2.73
C PHE A 132 13.33 -13.25 4.13
N ALA A 133 12.68 -12.70 5.13
CA ALA A 133 12.68 -13.25 6.49
C ALA A 133 12.15 -14.70 6.48
N ARG A 134 12.89 -15.61 7.10
CA ARG A 134 12.45 -17.01 7.23
C ARG A 134 11.10 -17.04 7.92
N THR A 135 10.16 -17.72 7.29
CA THR A 135 8.75 -17.73 7.73
C THR A 135 8.24 -19.15 7.68
N TRP A 136 7.64 -19.59 8.77
CA TRP A 136 7.18 -20.95 8.97
C TRP A 136 5.70 -21.00 9.30
N LEU A 137 5.03 -22.03 8.82
CA LEU A 137 3.73 -22.44 9.35
C LEU A 137 3.92 -23.17 10.68
N PRO A 138 2.91 -23.23 11.57
CA PRO A 138 3.00 -23.93 12.85
C PRO A 138 3.49 -25.37 12.72
N LYS A 139 3.02 -26.10 11.72
CA LYS A 139 3.43 -27.48 11.42
C LYS A 139 4.91 -27.65 11.06
N GLU A 140 5.54 -26.60 10.56
CA GLU A 140 6.95 -26.62 10.14
C GLU A 140 7.90 -26.35 11.31
N LEU A 141 7.40 -25.84 12.43
CA LEU A 141 8.21 -25.54 13.63
C LEU A 141 8.83 -26.80 14.25
N ASN A 142 8.19 -27.94 14.12
CA ASN A 142 8.72 -29.22 14.61
C ASN A 142 10.02 -29.67 13.90
N SER A 143 10.28 -29.13 12.72
CA SER A 143 11.48 -29.46 11.92
C SER A 143 12.63 -28.49 12.12
N ILE A 144 12.46 -27.46 12.96
CA ILE A 144 13.48 -26.46 13.28
C ILE A 144 13.73 -26.40 14.78
N CYS A 145 14.89 -25.85 15.16
CA CYS A 145 15.15 -25.41 16.54
C CYS A 145 14.83 -23.92 16.63
N PRO A 146 13.70 -23.52 17.26
CA PRO A 146 13.33 -22.11 17.37
C PRO A 146 14.42 -21.29 18.06
N ARG A 147 14.81 -20.17 17.45
CA ARG A 147 15.75 -19.21 18.06
C ARG A 147 14.97 -17.95 18.41
N PHE A 148 14.87 -17.67 19.69
CA PHE A 148 14.19 -16.47 20.18
C PHE A 148 15.12 -15.25 20.19
N PRO A 149 14.54 -14.03 20.03
CA PRO A 149 13.13 -13.77 19.80
C PRO A 149 12.67 -14.14 18.38
N MET A 150 11.34 -14.30 18.19
CA MET A 150 10.67 -14.52 16.92
C MET A 150 9.48 -13.57 16.81
N PHE A 151 8.90 -13.44 15.63
CA PHE A 151 7.63 -12.76 15.41
C PHE A 151 6.54 -13.79 15.07
N LEU A 152 5.35 -13.63 15.66
CA LEU A 152 4.17 -14.40 15.30
C LEU A 152 3.08 -13.42 14.86
N LYS A 153 2.43 -13.68 13.75
CA LYS A 153 1.39 -12.80 13.17
C LYS A 153 0.40 -13.62 12.34
N PRO A 154 -0.82 -13.12 12.10
CA PRO A 154 -1.74 -13.76 11.16
C PRO A 154 -1.10 -13.93 9.79
N ARG A 155 -1.30 -15.07 9.16
CA ARG A 155 -0.82 -15.40 7.81
C ARG A 155 -1.33 -14.40 6.78
N CYS A 156 -2.63 -14.08 6.85
CA CYS A 156 -3.27 -13.00 6.11
C CYS A 156 -3.66 -11.88 7.09
N GLY A 157 -3.70 -10.63 6.64
CA GLY A 157 -4.06 -9.49 7.48
C GLY A 157 -3.08 -8.32 7.34
N ARG A 158 -3.46 -7.18 7.92
CA ARG A 158 -2.80 -5.87 7.74
C ARG A 158 -2.71 -5.07 9.03
N GLY A 159 -1.90 -3.99 9.01
CA GLY A 159 -1.87 -3.00 10.08
C GLY A 159 -1.30 -3.49 11.41
N SER A 160 -0.44 -4.50 11.38
CA SER A 160 0.17 -5.11 12.59
C SER A 160 -0.84 -5.67 13.59
N VAL A 161 -2.10 -5.86 13.21
CA VAL A 161 -3.12 -6.48 14.08
C VAL A 161 -2.76 -7.95 14.29
N GLY A 162 -2.70 -8.38 15.55
CA GLY A 162 -2.36 -9.76 15.92
C GLY A 162 -0.88 -10.12 15.71
N ALA A 163 0.03 -9.14 15.60
CA ALA A 163 1.46 -9.36 15.50
C ALA A 163 2.12 -9.26 16.88
N PHE A 164 2.84 -10.31 17.29
CA PHE A 164 3.44 -10.43 18.60
C PHE A 164 4.91 -10.78 18.54
N LEU A 165 5.69 -10.16 19.44
CA LEU A 165 7.08 -10.55 19.70
C LEU A 165 7.09 -11.76 20.64
N ILE A 166 7.66 -12.85 20.18
CA ILE A 166 7.77 -14.12 20.89
C ILE A 166 9.16 -14.23 21.50
N LYS A 167 9.27 -14.21 22.83
CA LYS A 167 10.54 -14.16 23.53
C LYS A 167 11.04 -15.54 24.01
N ASN A 168 10.14 -16.50 24.09
CA ASN A 168 10.43 -17.83 24.61
C ASN A 168 9.39 -18.86 24.16
N GLU A 169 9.60 -20.11 24.50
CA GLU A 169 8.72 -21.24 24.15
C GLU A 169 7.31 -21.12 24.73
N ARG A 170 7.16 -20.54 25.93
CA ARG A 170 5.85 -20.34 26.57
C ARG A 170 5.01 -19.34 25.77
N ASP A 171 5.62 -18.23 25.37
CA ASP A 171 4.98 -17.24 24.51
C ASP A 171 4.56 -17.88 23.18
N LEU A 172 5.47 -18.68 22.59
CA LEU A 172 5.20 -19.35 21.32
C LEU A 172 3.93 -20.22 21.39
N ARG A 173 3.84 -21.10 22.40
CA ARG A 173 2.68 -21.97 22.60
C ARG A 173 1.39 -21.17 22.77
N PHE A 174 1.42 -20.15 23.63
CA PHE A 174 0.25 -19.30 23.89
C PHE A 174 -0.25 -18.61 22.62
N PHE A 175 0.64 -17.96 21.87
CA PHE A 175 0.23 -17.18 20.70
C PHE A 175 -0.09 -18.04 19.49
N LEU A 176 0.43 -19.26 19.38
CA LEU A 176 0.00 -20.24 18.36
C LEU A 176 -1.49 -20.60 18.50
N ASP A 177 -1.98 -20.70 19.74
CA ASP A 177 -3.39 -20.97 20.01
C ASP A 177 -4.26 -19.70 19.89
N TYR A 178 -3.69 -18.55 20.27
CA TYR A 178 -4.42 -17.29 20.34
C TYR A 178 -4.65 -16.63 18.99
N VAL A 179 -3.68 -16.70 18.06
CA VAL A 179 -3.75 -16.03 16.75
C VAL A 179 -4.33 -16.98 15.71
N PRO A 180 -5.44 -16.64 15.03
CA PRO A 180 -6.01 -17.45 13.97
C PRO A 180 -5.05 -17.56 12.76
N ASP A 181 -4.87 -18.79 12.25
CA ASP A 181 -4.00 -19.10 11.09
C ASP A 181 -2.66 -18.33 11.12
N PRO A 182 -1.82 -18.57 12.16
CA PRO A 182 -0.60 -17.79 12.33
C PRO A 182 0.53 -18.25 11.41
N VAL A 183 1.47 -17.34 11.17
CA VAL A 183 2.84 -17.64 10.72
C VAL A 183 3.83 -17.20 11.77
N VAL A 184 4.91 -17.95 11.91
CA VAL A 184 6.06 -17.57 12.73
C VAL A 184 7.17 -17.12 11.80
N GLN A 185 7.78 -15.99 12.13
CA GLN A 185 8.83 -15.38 11.32
C GLN A 185 10.05 -15.11 12.18
N GLU A 186 11.25 -15.28 11.64
CA GLU A 186 12.47 -14.90 12.33
C GLU A 186 12.43 -13.42 12.70
N PHE A 187 12.99 -13.10 13.87
CA PHE A 187 13.17 -11.73 14.28
C PHE A 187 14.34 -11.11 13.53
N LEU A 188 14.07 -9.99 12.87
CA LEU A 188 15.09 -9.22 12.17
C LEU A 188 15.53 -8.03 13.01
N TYR A 189 16.82 -7.89 13.21
CA TYR A 189 17.41 -6.72 13.82
C TYR A 189 17.61 -5.58 12.82
N GLY A 190 17.96 -4.39 13.31
CA GLY A 190 18.24 -3.22 12.48
C GLY A 190 17.05 -2.28 12.30
N ASN A 191 17.30 -1.18 11.58
CA ASN A 191 16.29 -0.15 11.33
C ASN A 191 15.25 -0.63 10.34
N GLU A 192 14.02 -0.16 10.53
CA GLU A 192 12.88 -0.55 9.68
C GLU A 192 12.66 0.47 8.57
N TYR A 193 12.49 -0.04 7.36
CA TYR A 193 12.21 0.77 6.19
C TYR A 193 10.94 0.29 5.47
N THR A 194 10.26 1.24 4.86
CA THR A 194 9.29 0.97 3.80
C THR A 194 9.87 1.48 2.50
N ILE A 195 9.93 0.64 1.49
CA ILE A 195 10.35 1.03 0.14
C ILE A 195 9.10 1.19 -0.69
N ASP A 196 8.71 2.43 -1.00
CA ASP A 196 7.64 2.69 -1.95
C ASP A 196 8.15 2.46 -3.37
N LEU A 197 7.35 1.77 -4.16
CA LEU A 197 7.65 1.42 -5.54
C LEU A 197 6.45 1.71 -6.42
N LEU A 198 6.70 2.25 -7.61
CA LEU A 198 5.72 2.35 -8.68
C LEU A 198 6.22 1.60 -9.89
N ALA A 199 5.41 0.66 -10.38
CA ALA A 199 5.57 0.05 -11.69
C ALA A 199 4.46 0.55 -12.63
N ASP A 200 4.71 0.59 -13.92
CA ASP A 200 3.71 0.89 -14.92
C ASP A 200 2.72 -0.28 -15.11
N PHE A 201 1.71 -0.10 -15.95
CA PHE A 201 0.70 -1.13 -16.20
C PHE A 201 1.24 -2.35 -16.99
N SER A 202 2.47 -2.28 -17.52
CA SER A 202 3.16 -3.42 -18.13
C SER A 202 4.02 -4.19 -17.14
N GLY A 203 4.31 -3.62 -15.96
CA GLY A 203 5.17 -4.18 -14.91
C GLY A 203 6.60 -3.61 -14.91
N LYS A 204 6.89 -2.62 -15.75
CA LYS A 204 8.18 -1.95 -15.73
C LYS A 204 8.27 -0.99 -14.54
N VAL A 205 9.32 -1.13 -13.72
CA VAL A 205 9.52 -0.25 -12.55
C VAL A 205 9.83 1.18 -13.01
N VAL A 206 9.07 2.14 -12.49
CA VAL A 206 9.19 3.57 -12.78
C VAL A 206 9.99 4.28 -11.69
N SER A 207 9.73 3.98 -10.42
CA SER A 207 10.40 4.65 -9.30
C SER A 207 10.46 3.76 -8.06
N VAL A 208 11.49 3.98 -7.24
CA VAL A 208 11.72 3.27 -5.97
C VAL A 208 12.25 4.29 -4.96
N VAL A 209 11.59 4.40 -3.81
CA VAL A 209 11.96 5.34 -2.74
C VAL A 209 11.97 4.64 -1.39
N PRO A 210 13.16 4.26 -0.87
CA PRO A 210 13.29 3.76 0.48
C PRO A 210 13.08 4.87 1.52
N ARG A 211 12.33 4.57 2.57
CA ARG A 211 12.04 5.49 3.68
C ARG A 211 12.22 4.77 5.01
N GLU A 212 13.04 5.31 5.87
CA GLU A 212 13.17 4.86 7.26
C GLU A 212 11.88 5.14 8.03
N ARG A 213 11.47 4.19 8.86
CA ARG A 213 10.32 4.30 9.77
C ARG A 213 10.83 4.66 11.15
N MET A 214 11.12 5.93 11.39
CA MET A 214 11.70 6.42 12.65
C MET A 214 10.74 6.26 13.83
N VAL A 215 9.45 6.57 13.61
CA VAL A 215 8.37 6.35 14.58
C VAL A 215 7.18 5.73 13.86
N ILE A 216 6.62 4.68 14.46
CA ILE A 216 5.45 3.94 13.93
C ILE A 216 4.29 4.11 14.90
N ARG A 217 3.13 4.51 14.38
CA ARG A 217 1.88 4.60 15.14
C ARG A 217 0.80 3.81 14.42
N SER A 218 0.18 2.85 15.11
CA SER A 218 -0.88 1.98 14.54
C SER A 218 -0.50 1.37 13.17
N GLY A 219 0.74 0.87 13.05
CA GLY A 219 1.25 0.23 11.83
C GLY A 219 1.61 1.19 10.68
N VAL A 220 1.44 2.51 10.86
CA VAL A 220 1.77 3.53 9.86
C VAL A 220 2.97 4.36 10.32
N THR A 221 3.78 4.81 9.36
CA THR A 221 4.91 5.72 9.66
C THR A 221 4.37 7.07 10.11
N ASP A 222 4.66 7.45 11.35
CA ASP A 222 4.34 8.75 11.94
C ASP A 222 5.48 9.76 11.70
N ARG A 223 6.73 9.31 11.87
CA ARG A 223 7.92 10.07 11.48
C ARG A 223 8.79 9.19 10.62
N GLY A 224 9.24 9.71 9.51
CA GLY A 224 10.07 8.98 8.58
C GLY A 224 11.03 9.88 7.83
N LYS A 225 12.04 9.28 7.24
CA LYS A 225 13.09 9.96 6.49
C LYS A 225 13.39 9.19 5.21
N THR A 226 13.50 9.86 4.08
CA THR A 226 13.97 9.23 2.84
C THR A 226 15.44 8.84 2.95
N HIS A 227 15.79 7.70 2.34
CA HIS A 227 17.15 7.17 2.39
C HIS A 227 17.54 6.56 1.04
N ASN A 228 18.45 7.21 0.34
CA ASN A 228 18.95 6.73 -0.94
C ASN A 228 19.99 5.61 -0.73
N HIS A 229 19.51 4.37 -0.70
CA HIS A 229 20.32 3.19 -0.44
C HIS A 229 20.28 2.24 -1.65
N PRO A 230 21.36 2.13 -2.43
CA PRO A 230 21.40 1.34 -3.67
C PRO A 230 20.98 -0.12 -3.50
N GLY A 231 21.40 -0.77 -2.40
CA GLY A 231 21.06 -2.16 -2.10
C GLY A 231 19.56 -2.36 -1.87
N MET A 232 18.88 -1.44 -1.17
CA MET A 232 17.43 -1.50 -0.99
C MET A 232 16.68 -1.23 -2.31
N ILE A 233 17.16 -0.30 -3.11
CA ILE A 233 16.58 0.02 -4.42
C ILE A 233 16.67 -1.20 -5.35
N SER A 234 17.84 -1.82 -5.46
CA SER A 234 18.05 -3.03 -6.27
C SER A 234 17.17 -4.19 -5.81
N LEU A 235 17.10 -4.44 -4.48
CA LEU A 235 16.25 -5.47 -3.90
C LEU A 235 14.77 -5.26 -4.23
N ALA A 236 14.30 -4.02 -4.19
CA ALA A 236 12.91 -3.68 -4.49
C ALA A 236 12.59 -3.88 -5.98
N VAL A 237 13.50 -3.50 -6.90
CA VAL A 237 13.35 -3.75 -8.34
C VAL A 237 13.23 -5.24 -8.62
N GLN A 238 14.18 -6.05 -8.12
CA GLN A 238 14.16 -7.51 -8.27
C GLN A 238 12.87 -8.14 -7.72
N THR A 239 12.39 -7.64 -6.58
CA THR A 239 11.15 -8.11 -5.96
C THR A 239 9.93 -7.79 -6.83
N ALA A 240 9.87 -6.56 -7.39
CA ALA A 240 8.77 -6.13 -8.24
C ALA A 240 8.71 -6.93 -9.54
N GLU A 241 9.86 -7.19 -10.16
CA GLU A 241 9.97 -8.01 -11.38
C GLU A 241 9.56 -9.46 -11.11
N ALA A 242 10.08 -10.06 -10.03
CA ALA A 242 9.74 -11.44 -9.66
C ALA A 242 8.24 -11.65 -9.39
N LEU A 243 7.57 -10.66 -8.78
CA LEU A 243 6.15 -10.72 -8.44
C LEU A 243 5.22 -10.20 -9.56
N ASP A 244 5.73 -9.72 -10.70
CA ASP A 244 4.95 -9.02 -11.75
C ASP A 244 4.10 -7.89 -11.13
N ILE A 245 4.75 -7.02 -10.32
CA ILE A 245 4.07 -5.89 -9.70
C ILE A 245 3.64 -4.89 -10.79
N ARG A 246 2.40 -4.42 -10.69
CA ARG A 246 1.83 -3.37 -11.54
C ARG A 246 1.14 -2.32 -10.68
N GLY A 247 1.32 -1.04 -11.03
CA GLY A 247 0.88 0.04 -10.17
C GLY A 247 1.76 0.22 -8.93
N PRO A 248 1.21 0.79 -7.84
CA PRO A 248 1.96 1.06 -6.62
C PRO A 248 2.16 -0.20 -5.78
N ALA A 249 3.32 -0.27 -5.12
CA ALA A 249 3.59 -1.26 -4.08
C ALA A 249 4.43 -0.65 -2.97
N ASN A 250 4.46 -1.31 -1.83
CA ASN A 250 5.42 -1.04 -0.78
C ASN A 250 6.01 -2.34 -0.24
N ILE A 251 7.31 -2.32 -0.03
CA ILE A 251 8.11 -3.44 0.45
C ILE A 251 8.67 -3.04 1.80
N GLN A 252 8.42 -3.85 2.83
CA GLN A 252 8.94 -3.59 4.17
C GLN A 252 10.19 -4.43 4.42
N VAL A 253 11.24 -3.75 4.86
CA VAL A 253 12.55 -4.37 5.10
C VAL A 253 13.12 -3.94 6.46
N LYS A 254 13.99 -4.80 7.01
CA LYS A 254 14.96 -4.42 8.03
C LYS A 254 16.34 -4.29 7.38
N LEU A 255 17.05 -3.23 7.73
CA LEU A 255 18.42 -2.99 7.32
C LEU A 255 19.34 -3.22 8.50
N GLN A 256 20.20 -4.23 8.40
CA GLN A 256 21.24 -4.53 9.39
C GLN A 256 22.57 -4.71 8.65
N ASP A 257 23.61 -4.04 9.11
CA ASP A 257 24.97 -4.14 8.57
C ASP A 257 24.99 -4.01 7.01
N ASP A 258 24.32 -2.98 6.51
CA ASP A 258 24.13 -2.69 5.07
C ASP A 258 23.38 -3.77 4.26
N ARG A 259 22.75 -4.71 4.93
CA ARG A 259 22.00 -5.80 4.33
C ARG A 259 20.50 -5.67 4.62
N ALA A 260 19.74 -5.42 3.57
CA ALA A 260 18.28 -5.38 3.64
C ALA A 260 17.68 -6.80 3.55
N THR A 261 16.72 -7.08 4.44
CA THR A 261 15.93 -8.31 4.43
C THR A 261 14.45 -7.97 4.42
N ILE A 262 13.72 -8.45 3.43
CA ILE A 262 12.27 -8.24 3.28
C ILE A 262 11.52 -9.06 4.32
N PHE A 263 10.45 -8.51 4.90
CA PHE A 263 9.54 -9.25 5.78
C PHE A 263 8.06 -9.10 5.41
N GLU A 264 7.74 -8.18 4.47
CA GLU A 264 6.37 -7.98 3.97
C GLU A 264 6.39 -7.26 2.61
N VAL A 265 5.47 -7.63 1.71
CA VAL A 265 5.24 -6.96 0.42
C VAL A 265 3.75 -6.66 0.30
N ASN A 266 3.40 -5.40 0.07
CA ASN A 266 2.03 -4.94 -0.10
C ASN A 266 1.90 -4.29 -1.48
N PRO A 267 1.21 -4.91 -2.48
CA PRO A 267 1.10 -4.37 -3.83
C PRO A 267 0.03 -3.27 -3.92
N ARG A 268 0.18 -2.23 -3.11
CA ARG A 268 -0.66 -1.04 -2.98
C ARG A 268 0.12 0.13 -2.39
N PHE A 269 -0.48 1.31 -2.39
CA PHE A 269 0.09 2.47 -1.71
C PHE A 269 0.35 2.22 -0.22
N SER A 270 1.48 2.72 0.27
CA SER A 270 1.80 2.75 1.70
C SER A 270 1.01 3.83 2.44
N GLY A 271 0.96 3.73 3.78
CA GLY A 271 0.38 4.79 4.61
C GLY A 271 1.21 6.07 4.65
N GLY A 272 2.51 6.00 4.41
CA GLY A 272 3.44 7.13 4.43
C GLY A 272 3.80 7.67 3.05
N ILE A 273 2.98 7.44 2.03
CA ILE A 273 3.25 7.84 0.63
C ILE A 273 3.48 9.35 0.45
N ALA A 274 2.95 10.17 1.36
CA ALA A 274 3.13 11.61 1.34
C ALA A 274 4.62 12.01 1.32
N LEU A 275 5.46 11.32 2.10
CA LEU A 275 6.90 11.57 2.12
C LEU A 275 7.56 11.28 0.77
N THR A 276 7.18 10.17 0.13
CA THR A 276 7.67 9.78 -1.20
C THR A 276 7.33 10.83 -2.26
N ILE A 277 6.08 11.31 -2.25
CA ILE A 277 5.62 12.35 -3.18
C ILE A 277 6.34 13.68 -2.90
N ALA A 278 6.47 14.08 -1.65
CA ALA A 278 7.19 15.28 -1.24
C ALA A 278 8.69 15.23 -1.62
N ALA A 279 9.29 14.03 -1.63
CA ALA A 279 10.66 13.82 -2.07
C ALA A 279 10.85 13.92 -3.60
N GLY A 280 9.79 14.18 -4.37
CA GLY A 280 9.85 14.36 -5.82
C GLY A 280 9.38 13.16 -6.63
N ALA A 281 9.08 12.03 -6.01
CA ALA A 281 8.52 10.86 -6.69
C ALA A 281 6.98 10.92 -6.73
N ASP A 282 6.45 11.70 -7.65
CA ASP A 282 5.02 12.02 -7.75
C ASP A 282 4.22 10.88 -8.37
N PHE A 283 4.03 9.80 -7.60
CA PHE A 283 3.30 8.61 -8.03
C PHE A 283 1.87 8.90 -8.48
N ALA A 284 1.22 9.90 -7.87
CA ALA A 284 -0.13 10.29 -8.24
C ALA A 284 -0.18 10.89 -9.66
N ALA A 285 0.71 11.85 -9.95
CA ALA A 285 0.80 12.45 -11.28
C ALA A 285 1.18 11.40 -12.34
N TRP A 286 2.17 10.55 -12.07
CA TRP A 286 2.61 9.51 -13.02
C TRP A 286 1.52 8.47 -13.31
N LEU A 287 0.73 8.04 -12.32
CA LEU A 287 -0.40 7.14 -12.55
C LEU A 287 -1.49 7.80 -13.42
N ILE A 288 -1.78 9.08 -13.21
CA ILE A 288 -2.68 9.84 -14.05
C ILE A 288 -2.16 9.88 -15.49
N GLU A 289 -0.91 10.24 -15.69
CA GLU A 289 -0.30 10.31 -17.02
C GLU A 289 -0.31 8.94 -17.72
N MET A 290 0.06 7.87 -17.01
CA MET A 290 0.00 6.49 -17.54
C MET A 290 -1.43 6.07 -17.90
N SER A 291 -2.43 6.45 -17.11
CA SER A 291 -3.84 6.18 -17.41
C SER A 291 -4.32 6.93 -18.66
N CYS A 292 -3.70 8.07 -18.94
CA CYS A 292 -3.89 8.85 -20.17
C CYS A 292 -3.11 8.32 -21.36
N GLY A 293 -2.38 7.20 -21.23
CA GLY A 293 -1.58 6.59 -22.29
C GLY A 293 -0.20 7.24 -22.49
N ARG A 294 0.26 8.11 -21.57
CA ARG A 294 1.60 8.67 -21.61
C ARG A 294 2.61 7.67 -21.08
N HIS A 295 3.77 7.61 -21.69
CA HIS A 295 4.89 6.83 -21.20
C HIS A 295 5.69 7.63 -20.18
N ILE A 296 5.94 7.07 -19.01
CA ILE A 296 6.76 7.68 -17.96
C ILE A 296 8.18 7.12 -18.05
N ARG A 297 9.16 8.01 -18.14
CA ARG A 297 10.56 7.60 -18.08
C ARG A 297 10.89 7.11 -16.67
N PRO A 298 11.60 5.97 -16.51
CA PRO A 298 12.03 5.52 -15.21
C PRO A 298 12.87 6.58 -14.48
N SER A 299 12.57 6.77 -13.20
CA SER A 299 13.21 7.73 -12.29
C SER A 299 13.62 7.01 -11.00
N ILE A 300 14.34 5.89 -11.15
CA ILE A 300 14.76 5.03 -10.04
C ILE A 300 15.92 5.71 -9.31
N GLY A 301 15.79 5.84 -7.98
CA GLY A 301 16.81 6.50 -7.14
C GLY A 301 16.90 8.02 -7.28
N ASN A 302 16.03 8.63 -8.08
CA ASN A 302 15.99 10.08 -8.26
C ASN A 302 14.88 10.70 -7.40
N PHE A 303 15.23 11.05 -6.17
CA PHE A 303 14.37 11.70 -5.17
C PHE A 303 15.24 12.46 -4.16
N THR A 304 14.65 13.38 -3.42
CA THR A 304 15.36 14.09 -2.34
C THR A 304 15.70 13.12 -1.22
N ASP A 305 16.99 12.88 -1.00
CA ASP A 305 17.50 12.08 0.11
C ASP A 305 17.48 12.88 1.42
N GLY A 306 17.27 12.22 2.54
CA GLY A 306 17.29 12.83 3.85
C GLY A 306 16.08 13.69 4.19
N LEU A 307 15.05 13.77 3.34
CA LEU A 307 13.82 14.51 3.63
C LEU A 307 13.09 13.85 4.80
N VAL A 308 12.72 14.63 5.80
CA VAL A 308 12.02 14.16 7.00
C VAL A 308 10.54 14.53 6.93
N MET A 309 9.67 13.58 7.25
CA MET A 309 8.24 13.78 7.47
C MET A 309 7.92 13.63 8.95
N ALA A 310 7.16 14.57 9.50
CA ALA A 310 6.50 14.44 10.78
C ALA A 310 4.98 14.60 10.57
N CYS A 311 4.21 13.57 10.94
CA CYS A 311 2.76 13.64 10.89
C CYS A 311 2.20 14.40 12.09
N TYR A 312 1.07 15.04 11.88
CA TYR A 312 0.26 15.67 12.94
C TYR A 312 -1.19 15.20 12.79
N GLU A 313 -1.94 15.28 13.88
CA GLU A 313 -3.36 14.92 13.88
C GLU A 313 -4.22 16.11 13.48
N SER A 314 -5.21 15.83 12.64
CA SER A 314 -6.26 16.79 12.26
C SER A 314 -7.62 16.09 12.33
N SER A 315 -8.68 16.84 12.56
CA SER A 315 -10.04 16.34 12.70
C SER A 315 -10.96 16.92 11.65
N ILE A 316 -11.95 16.15 11.23
CA ILE A 316 -13.10 16.65 10.49
C ILE A 316 -14.34 16.57 11.40
N PHE A 317 -15.24 17.50 11.24
CA PHE A 317 -16.48 17.53 12.00
C PHE A 317 -17.65 17.23 11.07
N LEU A 318 -18.49 16.28 11.46
CA LEU A 318 -19.61 15.82 10.67
C LEU A 318 -20.93 16.15 11.41
N GLN A 319 -21.84 16.78 10.71
CA GLN A 319 -23.20 16.98 11.19
C GLN A 319 -24.17 16.43 10.16
N ASN A 320 -25.04 15.50 10.56
CA ASN A 320 -26.00 14.82 9.68
C ASN A 320 -25.36 14.18 8.43
N GLY A 321 -24.14 13.62 8.57
CA GLY A 321 -23.40 12.96 7.49
C GLY A 321 -22.74 13.91 6.48
N THR A 322 -22.75 15.23 6.74
CA THR A 322 -22.08 16.24 5.92
C THR A 322 -20.89 16.81 6.68
N ALA A 323 -19.73 16.95 6.01
CA ALA A 323 -18.59 17.61 6.60
C ALA A 323 -18.87 19.11 6.76
N GLN A 324 -18.63 19.63 7.96
CA GLN A 324 -18.65 21.07 8.20
C GLN A 324 -17.31 21.67 7.71
N GLU A 325 -17.40 22.78 6.98
CA GLU A 325 -16.21 23.58 6.70
C GLU A 325 -15.66 24.08 8.05
N THR A 326 -14.55 23.56 8.49
CA THR A 326 -13.79 24.19 9.55
C THR A 326 -13.20 25.46 8.94
N GLY A 327 -13.66 26.62 9.36
CA GLY A 327 -13.06 27.90 9.05
C GLY A 327 -11.59 27.88 9.49
N GLY A 328 -10.73 27.34 8.66
CA GLY A 328 -9.28 27.42 8.79
C GLY A 328 -8.87 28.74 8.19
N GLU A 329 -8.56 29.72 9.04
CA GLU A 329 -7.65 30.78 8.64
C GLU A 329 -6.39 30.12 8.09
N GLU A 330 -6.07 30.40 6.82
CA GLU A 330 -4.77 30.11 6.25
C GLU A 330 -3.74 30.79 7.15
N LEU A 331 -3.01 30.01 7.91
CA LEU A 331 -1.77 30.46 8.51
C LEU A 331 -0.79 30.70 7.36
N ALA A 332 -0.58 31.98 7.08
CA ALA A 332 0.37 32.53 6.10
C ALA A 332 1.82 32.10 6.42
#